data_97e93f984800065abfb9502ad03401d1
#
_entry.id   97e93f984800065abfb9502ad03401d1
#
_cell.length_a   1.000
_cell.length_b   1.000
_cell.length_c   1.000
_cell.angle_alpha   90.00
_cell.angle_beta   90.00
_cell.angle_gamma   90.00
#
_symmetry.space_group_name_H-M   'P 1'
#
loop_
_entity.id
_entity.type
_entity.pdbx_description
1 polymer ?
#
loop_
_entity_poly.entity_id
_entity_poly.type
_entity_poly.pdbx_seq_one_letter_code
_entity_poly.pdbx_strand_id
1 'polypeptide(L)' 'MDNKVIGVFAVCNTAGICVHEIDHAEDRVLASMNGIDPEWYPITEKPQSEMGGDSDELESGFKFGSFFVPFSEVMRV' A
#
# COMPACT_ATOMS: atom_id res chain seq x y z
N MET A 1 8.78 -17.36 10.86
CA MET A 1 8.53 -17.37 9.42
C MET A 1 8.84 -15.99 8.84
N ASP A 2 9.63 -15.95 7.80
CA ASP A 2 10.07 -14.69 7.25
C ASP A 2 8.98 -14.02 6.42
N ASN A 3 8.61 -12.81 6.80
CA ASN A 3 7.70 -12.02 6.02
C ASN A 3 8.49 -11.33 4.90
N LYS A 4 8.45 -11.95 3.74
CA LYS A 4 9.18 -11.43 2.59
C LYS A 4 8.57 -10.12 2.13
N VAL A 5 9.42 -9.12 1.92
CA VAL A 5 8.97 -7.83 1.40
C VAL A 5 8.95 -7.90 -0.12
N ILE A 6 7.81 -7.62 -0.72
CA ILE A 6 7.67 -7.60 -2.18
C ILE A 6 7.67 -6.19 -2.75
N GLY A 7 7.46 -5.19 -1.90
CA GLY A 7 7.48 -3.81 -2.34
C GLY A 7 7.56 -2.85 -1.18
N VAL A 8 7.93 -1.61 -1.46
CA VAL A 8 8.06 -0.56 -0.46
C VAL A 8 7.43 0.73 -0.98
N PHE A 9 6.70 1.40 -0.10
CA PHE A 9 6.17 2.73 -0.36
C PHE A 9 6.76 3.70 0.65
N ALA A 10 7.55 4.65 0.17
CA ALA A 10 8.20 5.63 1.04
C ALA A 10 7.21 6.74 1.41
N VAL A 11 6.94 6.88 2.70
CA VAL A 11 6.03 7.94 3.21
C VAL A 11 6.82 9.21 3.48
N CYS A 12 8.03 9.07 4.04
CA CYS A 12 8.92 10.19 4.30
C CYS A 12 10.35 9.67 4.36
N ASN A 13 11.31 10.56 4.64
CA ASN A 13 12.72 10.18 4.65
C ASN A 13 13.08 9.09 5.66
N THR A 14 12.27 8.93 6.71
CA THR A 14 12.59 8.02 7.80
C THR A 14 11.56 6.91 7.98
N ALA A 15 10.50 6.90 7.18
CA ALA A 15 9.43 5.92 7.31
C ALA A 15 9.01 5.39 5.95
N GLY A 16 8.77 4.10 5.90
CA GLY A 16 8.29 3.44 4.70
C GLY A 16 7.33 2.33 5.06
N ILE A 17 6.39 2.07 4.17
CA ILE A 17 5.43 0.97 4.31
C ILE A 17 5.95 -0.19 3.48
N CYS A 18 6.15 -1.34 4.13
CA CYS A 18 6.59 -2.56 3.45
C CYS A 18 5.38 -3.41 3.10
N VAL A 19 5.27 -3.78 1.84
CA VAL A 19 4.20 -4.66 1.37
C VAL A 19 4.77 -6.07 1.30
N HIS A 20 4.12 -7.00 2.00
CA HIS A 20 4.59 -8.39 2.10
C HIS A 20 3.80 -9.32 1.20
N GLU A 21 2.51 -9.09 1.05
CA GLU A 21 1.66 -9.94 0.23
C GLU A 21 0.44 -9.17 -0.24
N ILE A 22 0.02 -9.43 -1.46
CA ILE A 22 -1.24 -8.89 -2.00
C ILE A 22 -2.13 -10.08 -2.30
N ASP A 23 -3.25 -10.18 -1.58
CA ASP A 23 -4.21 -11.26 -1.73
C ASP A 23 -5.42 -10.76 -2.49
N HIS A 24 -5.40 -10.96 -3.80
CA HIS A 24 -6.50 -10.52 -4.67
C HIS A 24 -7.77 -11.32 -4.46
N ALA A 25 -7.65 -12.56 -3.99
CA ALA A 25 -8.83 -13.40 -3.75
C ALA A 25 -9.68 -12.89 -2.60
N GLU A 26 -9.02 -12.37 -1.56
CA GLU A 26 -9.69 -11.84 -0.37
C GLU A 26 -9.70 -10.31 -0.34
N ASP A 27 -9.15 -9.67 -1.38
CA ASP A 27 -9.06 -8.21 -1.49
C ASP A 27 -8.40 -7.57 -0.28
N ARG A 28 -7.21 -8.06 0.05
CA ARG A 28 -6.45 -7.56 1.20
C ARG A 28 -4.96 -7.55 0.91
N VAL A 29 -4.25 -6.74 1.69
CA VAL A 29 -2.80 -6.57 1.57
C VAL A 29 -2.16 -6.75 2.93
N LEU A 30 -1.10 -7.54 2.99
CA LEU A 30 -0.29 -7.68 4.20
C LEU A 30 0.81 -6.64 4.15
N ALA A 31 0.80 -5.71 5.10
CA ALA A 31 1.74 -4.60 5.12
C ALA A 31 2.19 -4.26 6.53
N SER A 32 3.36 -3.64 6.64
CA SER A 32 3.93 -3.21 7.92
C SER A 32 4.67 -1.90 7.74
N MET A 33 5.04 -1.27 8.86
CA MET A 33 5.84 -0.06 8.86
C MET A 33 6.96 -0.21 9.90
N ASN A 34 8.22 -0.03 9.45
CA ASN A 34 9.39 0.11 10.33
C ASN A 34 9.43 -0.80 11.58
N GLY A 35 9.41 -2.10 11.37
CA GLY A 35 9.55 -3.05 12.47
C GLY A 35 8.29 -3.37 13.24
N ILE A 36 7.16 -2.79 12.85
CA ILE A 36 5.87 -3.15 13.38
C ILE A 36 5.42 -4.45 12.72
N ASP A 37 4.75 -5.32 13.46
CA ASP A 37 4.26 -6.58 12.91
C ASP A 37 3.31 -6.33 11.73
N PRO A 38 3.42 -7.13 10.66
CA PRO A 38 2.53 -6.97 9.51
C PRO A 38 1.07 -7.24 9.88
N GLU A 39 0.18 -6.49 9.25
CA GLU A 39 -1.25 -6.66 9.40
C GLU A 39 -1.94 -6.64 8.05
N TRP A 40 -3.13 -7.21 7.99
CA TRP A 40 -3.93 -7.22 6.77
C TRP A 40 -4.77 -5.95 6.68
N TYR A 41 -4.76 -5.35 5.48
CA TYR A 41 -5.53 -4.15 5.17
C TYR A 41 -6.39 -4.42 3.95
N PRO A 42 -7.65 -3.94 3.91
CA PRO A 42 -8.49 -4.16 2.74
C PRO A 42 -8.01 -3.37 1.54
N ILE A 43 -8.12 -3.97 0.36
CA ILE A 43 -7.84 -3.28 -0.89
C ILE A 43 -9.00 -2.32 -1.15
N THR A 44 -8.67 -1.08 -1.46
CA THR A 44 -9.65 -0.04 -1.76
C THR A 44 -9.28 0.66 -3.06
N GLU A 45 -10.18 1.48 -3.56
CA GLU A 45 -9.94 2.30 -4.74
C GLU A 45 -10.22 3.76 -4.40
N LYS A 46 -9.45 4.65 -5.03
CA LYS A 46 -9.61 6.07 -4.82
C LYS A 46 -9.45 6.79 -6.14
N PRO A 47 -10.32 7.78 -6.46
CA PRO A 47 -10.17 8.56 -7.68
C PRO A 47 -8.83 9.30 -7.70
N GLN A 48 -8.15 9.25 -8.83
CA GLN A 48 -6.86 9.93 -8.97
C GLN A 48 -6.98 11.45 -8.79
N SER A 49 -8.14 12.01 -9.11
CA SER A 49 -8.37 13.45 -8.90
C SER A 49 -8.25 13.85 -7.43
N GLU A 50 -8.64 12.95 -6.51
CA GLU A 50 -8.50 13.18 -5.07
C GLU A 50 -7.06 13.02 -4.61
N MET A 51 -6.23 12.36 -5.41
CA MET A 51 -4.82 12.14 -5.12
C MET A 51 -3.93 13.21 -5.74
N GLY A 52 -4.54 14.23 -6.35
CA GLY A 52 -3.81 15.31 -7.02
C GLY A 52 -3.56 15.09 -8.49
N GLY A 53 -4.10 14.03 -9.08
CA GLY A 53 -4.02 13.78 -10.51
C GLY A 53 -5.13 14.49 -11.27
N ASP A 54 -5.00 14.54 -12.58
CA ASP A 54 -5.98 15.21 -13.48
C ASP A 54 -7.01 14.24 -14.06
N SER A 55 -6.98 12.97 -13.61
CA SER A 55 -7.82 11.91 -14.17
C SER A 55 -8.92 11.51 -13.20
N ASP A 56 -10.08 11.15 -13.75
CA ASP A 56 -11.16 10.56 -12.95
C ASP A 56 -11.03 9.04 -12.82
N GLU A 57 -9.94 8.47 -13.33
CA GLU A 57 -9.69 7.05 -13.21
C GLU A 57 -9.49 6.65 -11.74
N LEU A 58 -9.88 5.42 -11.42
CA LEU A 58 -9.70 4.88 -10.09
C LEU A 58 -8.32 4.25 -9.97
N GLU A 59 -7.67 4.49 -8.84
CA GLU A 59 -6.39 3.89 -8.52
C GLU A 59 -6.60 2.86 -7.42
N SER A 60 -6.20 1.62 -7.67
CA SER A 60 -6.27 0.56 -6.66
C SER A 60 -5.11 0.67 -5.70
N GLY A 61 -5.38 0.38 -4.45
CA GLY A 61 -4.37 0.42 -3.41
C GLY A 61 -4.95 -0.05 -2.09
N PHE A 62 -4.38 0.40 -1.00
CA PHE A 62 -4.90 0.07 0.32
C PHE A 62 -4.73 1.26 1.25
N LYS A 63 -5.54 1.28 2.30
CA LYS A 63 -5.49 2.35 3.29
C LYS A 63 -4.67 1.91 4.49
N PHE A 64 -3.55 2.58 4.72
CA PHE A 64 -2.67 2.31 5.85
C PHE A 64 -2.83 3.47 6.84
N GLY A 65 -3.60 3.23 7.89
CA GLY A 65 -3.96 4.29 8.83
C GLY A 65 -4.79 5.36 8.12
N SER A 66 -4.27 6.58 8.08
CA SER A 66 -4.93 7.70 7.40
C SER A 66 -4.39 7.92 5.99
N PHE A 67 -3.41 7.12 5.55
CA PHE A 67 -2.82 7.23 4.23
C PHE A 67 -3.44 6.25 3.25
N PHE A 68 -3.62 6.69 2.02
CA PHE A 68 -3.92 5.77 0.93
C PHE A 68 -2.62 5.45 0.21
N VAL A 69 -2.32 4.16 0.04
CA VAL A 69 -1.12 3.70 -0.66
C VAL A 69 -1.53 3.11 -2.00
N PRO A 70 -1.34 3.85 -3.11
CA PRO A 70 -1.67 3.30 -4.43
C PRO A 70 -0.63 2.26 -4.84
N PHE A 71 -1.09 1.18 -5.44
CA PHE A 71 -0.18 0.10 -5.87
C PHE A 71 0.83 0.57 -6.90
N SER A 72 0.46 1.56 -7.72
CA SER A 72 1.37 2.10 -8.73
C SER A 72 2.58 2.81 -8.13
N GLU A 73 2.45 3.28 -6.89
CA GLU A 73 3.54 3.98 -6.19
C GLU A 73 4.39 3.04 -5.34
N VAL A 74 3.99 1.78 -5.23
CA VAL A 74 4.78 0.79 -4.48
C VAL A 74 5.94 0.33 -5.35
N MET A 75 7.15 0.60 -4.87
CA MET A 75 8.35 0.20 -5.59
C MET A 75 8.67 -1.26 -5.28
N ARG A 76 8.81 -2.07 -6.31
CA ARG A 76 9.16 -3.48 -6.13
C ARG A 76 10.59 -3.62 -5.65
N VAL A 77 10.77 -4.52 -4.73
CA VAL A 77 12.09 -4.85 -4.19
C VAL A 77 12.74 -5.93 -5.06
#